data_c197ddae085eba460743a63c61b0468e
#
_entry.id   c197ddae085eba460743a63c61b0468e
#
_cell.length_a   1.000
_cell.length_b   1.000
_cell.length_c   1.000
_cell.angle_alpha   90.00
_cell.angle_beta   90.00
_cell.angle_gamma   90.00
#
_symmetry.space_group_name_H-M   'P 1'
#
loop_
_entity.id
_entity.type
_entity.pdbx_description
1 polymer ?
#
loop_
_entity_poly.entity_id
_entity_poly.type
_entity_poly.pdbx_seq_one_letter_code
_entity_poly.pdbx_strand_id
1 'polypeptide(L)'
;MAWIRLFVTIQKRRSVDMKICITAQGNTLDSKVDPRFGRCQYFIIADTDNPGFEAIENPNLESAGGAGIVSGQLVSSKSVKAVLTGNVGPNAFQTLQAAKVDVVTGVSGSVKEAIEKYKKGELNPTQGPSVNSKFGMPPNK
;
A
#
# COMPACT_ATOMS: atom_id res chain seq x y z
N MET A 1 28.74 17.63 -23.32
CA MET A 1 28.55 16.38 -22.59
C MET A 1 28.08 16.60 -21.17
N ALA A 2 28.45 17.67 -20.56
CA ALA A 2 27.98 17.96 -19.20
C ALA A 2 26.46 18.06 -19.14
N TRP A 3 25.83 18.57 -20.17
CA TRP A 3 24.39 18.72 -20.19
C TRP A 3 23.69 17.37 -20.26
N ILE A 4 24.32 16.37 -20.83
CA ILE A 4 23.74 15.03 -20.86
C ILE A 4 23.69 14.46 -19.45
N ARG A 5 24.73 14.69 -18.70
CA ARG A 5 24.78 14.24 -17.33
C ARG A 5 23.71 14.89 -16.48
N LEU A 6 23.52 16.17 -16.73
CA LEU A 6 22.50 16.92 -16.03
C LEU A 6 21.12 16.35 -16.31
N PHE A 7 20.88 15.98 -17.54
CA PHE A 7 19.59 15.41 -17.92
C PHE A 7 19.31 14.11 -17.18
N VAL A 8 20.31 13.26 -17.08
CA VAL A 8 20.17 12.00 -16.36
C VAL A 8 19.86 12.25 -14.89
N THR A 9 20.49 13.25 -14.31
CA THR A 9 20.24 13.61 -12.92
C THR A 9 18.79 14.02 -12.71
N ILE A 10 18.21 14.76 -13.64
CA ILE A 10 16.83 15.18 -13.53
C ILE A 10 15.90 14.00 -13.57
N GLN A 11 16.15 13.04 -14.45
CA GLN A 11 15.32 11.84 -14.52
C GLN A 11 15.38 11.03 -13.24
N LYS A 12 16.57 10.94 -12.68
CA LYS A 12 16.74 10.23 -11.43
C LYS A 12 15.94 10.87 -10.34
N ARG A 13 15.87 12.19 -10.34
CA ARG A 13 15.12 12.90 -9.33
C ARG A 13 13.63 12.62 -9.39
N ARG A 14 13.11 12.38 -10.58
CA ARG A 14 11.69 12.08 -10.70
C ARG A 14 11.29 10.80 -10.00
N SER A 15 12.15 9.81 -9.99
CA SER A 15 11.82 8.54 -9.36
C SER A 15 11.86 8.65 -7.84
N VAL A 16 12.31 9.77 -7.31
CA VAL A 16 12.42 9.96 -5.87
C VAL A 16 11.06 10.19 -5.22
N ASP A 17 10.07 10.62 -5.99
CA ASP A 17 8.77 11.01 -5.44
C ASP A 17 7.77 9.88 -5.38
N MET A 18 8.24 8.64 -5.34
CA MET A 18 7.34 7.51 -5.32
C MET A 18 6.88 7.20 -3.91
N LYS A 19 5.57 7.27 -3.72
CA LYS A 19 4.95 6.93 -2.45
C LYS A 19 4.30 5.57 -2.53
N ILE A 20 4.34 4.84 -1.43
CA ILE A 20 3.68 3.54 -1.33
C ILE A 20 2.91 3.48 -0.04
N CYS A 21 1.88 2.63 -0.01
CA CYS A 21 1.06 2.42 1.16
C CYS A 21 1.26 1.00 1.65
N ILE A 22 1.46 0.83 2.95
CA ILE A 22 1.58 -0.48 3.57
C ILE A 22 0.51 -0.59 4.64
N THR A 23 -0.27 -1.67 4.62
CA THR A 23 -1.23 -1.92 5.68
C THR A 23 -0.48 -2.45 6.90
N ALA A 24 -0.77 -1.90 8.06
CA ALA A 24 0.02 -2.17 9.25
C ALA A 24 -0.85 -2.36 10.48
N GLN A 25 -0.31 -3.10 11.45
CA GLN A 25 -0.97 -3.33 12.72
C GLN A 25 -0.64 -2.26 13.75
N GLY A 26 0.27 -1.37 13.43
CA GLY A 26 0.67 -0.28 14.30
C GLY A 26 1.12 0.92 13.48
N ASN A 27 1.53 1.96 14.16
CA ASN A 27 1.82 3.23 13.51
C ASN A 27 3.31 3.53 13.36
N THR A 28 4.15 2.50 13.39
CA THR A 28 5.58 2.68 13.21
C THR A 28 6.09 1.77 12.11
N LEU A 29 7.31 2.02 11.66
CA LEU A 29 7.93 1.19 10.63
C LEU A 29 8.29 -0.20 11.16
N ASP A 30 8.38 -0.36 12.46
CA ASP A 30 8.64 -1.68 13.06
C ASP A 30 7.37 -2.49 13.24
N SER A 31 6.22 -1.89 12.99
CA SER A 31 4.94 -2.59 13.09
C SER A 31 4.86 -3.68 12.04
N LYS A 32 4.08 -4.71 12.34
CA LYS A 32 3.88 -5.80 11.39
C LYS A 32 2.89 -5.40 10.31
N VAL A 33 3.10 -5.94 9.12
CA VAL A 33 2.16 -5.76 8.03
C VAL A 33 0.85 -6.43 8.42
N ASP A 34 -0.26 -5.69 8.26
CA ASP A 34 -1.58 -6.26 8.49
C ASP A 34 -2.01 -7.02 7.25
N PRO A 35 -2.42 -8.27 7.39
CA PRO A 35 -2.78 -9.06 6.21
C PRO A 35 -4.11 -8.70 5.56
N ARG A 36 -4.84 -7.71 6.11
CA ARG A 36 -6.19 -7.41 5.63
C ARG A 36 -6.28 -5.98 5.14
N PHE A 37 -6.25 -5.80 3.84
CA PHE A 37 -6.50 -4.48 3.29
C PHE A 37 -7.96 -4.09 3.54
N GLY A 38 -8.19 -2.90 4.02
CA GLY A 38 -9.52 -2.42 4.35
C GLY A 38 -9.88 -2.64 5.80
N ARG A 39 -9.30 -3.63 6.44
CA ARG A 39 -9.55 -3.93 7.85
C ARG A 39 -8.30 -3.79 8.70
N CYS A 40 -7.26 -3.17 8.15
CA CYS A 40 -6.03 -2.97 8.89
C CYS A 40 -6.20 -1.86 9.93
N GLN A 41 -5.31 -1.85 10.91
CA GLN A 41 -5.32 -0.81 11.92
C GLN A 41 -4.84 0.53 11.38
N TYR A 42 -3.79 0.51 10.59
CA TYR A 42 -3.16 1.72 10.06
C TYR A 42 -2.78 1.54 8.60
N PHE A 43 -2.81 2.66 7.89
CA PHE A 43 -2.19 2.75 6.56
C PHE A 43 -0.92 3.57 6.72
N ILE A 44 0.22 2.99 6.39
CA ILE A 44 1.50 3.68 6.43
C ILE A 44 1.80 4.18 5.03
N ILE A 45 1.92 5.49 4.88
CA ILE A 45 2.28 6.09 3.60
C ILE A 45 3.75 6.47 3.67
N ALA A 46 4.57 5.83 2.88
CA ALA A 46 6.01 6.03 2.92
C ALA A 46 6.53 6.40 1.54
N ASP A 47 7.59 7.19 1.55
CA ASP A 47 8.30 7.52 0.32
C ASP A 47 9.48 6.57 0.21
N THR A 48 9.69 6.01 -0.98
CA THR A 48 10.76 5.02 -1.14
C THR A 48 12.16 5.60 -0.96
N ASP A 49 12.29 6.91 -1.14
CA ASP A 49 13.60 7.55 -1.11
C ASP A 49 13.84 8.44 0.08
N ASN A 50 12.81 8.68 0.88
CA ASN A 50 12.92 9.50 2.08
C ASN A 50 12.59 8.66 3.30
N PRO A 51 13.23 8.93 4.45
CA PRO A 51 12.94 8.14 5.64
C PRO A 51 11.61 8.49 6.30
N GLY A 52 10.97 9.57 5.89
CA GLY A 52 9.72 9.99 6.50
C GLY A 52 8.55 9.14 6.09
N PHE A 53 7.55 9.10 6.93
CA PHE A 53 6.32 8.37 6.63
C PHE A 53 5.16 9.02 7.39
N GLU A 54 3.95 8.70 6.92
CA GLU A 54 2.72 9.15 7.55
C GLU A 54 1.93 7.91 7.96
N ALA A 55 1.43 7.87 9.20
CA ALA A 55 0.59 6.77 9.65
C ALA A 55 -0.84 7.29 9.81
N ILE A 56 -1.76 6.66 9.09
CA ILE A 56 -3.16 7.06 9.10
C ILE A 56 -3.97 5.96 9.76
N GLU A 57 -4.64 6.28 10.84
CA GLU A 57 -5.52 5.32 11.49
C GLU A 57 -6.70 5.02 10.58
N ASN A 58 -7.05 3.75 10.45
CA ASN A 58 -8.13 3.35 9.55
C ASN A 58 -9.48 3.77 10.13
N PRO A 59 -10.19 4.70 9.48
CA PRO A 59 -11.48 5.14 10.00
C PRO A 59 -12.60 4.14 9.77
N ASN A 60 -12.35 3.08 9.00
CA ASN A 60 -13.39 2.12 8.63
C ASN A 60 -13.21 0.78 9.32
N LEU A 61 -12.46 0.75 10.40
CA LEU A 61 -12.08 -0.49 11.05
C LEU A 61 -13.30 -1.33 11.46
N GLU A 62 -14.35 -0.66 11.92
CA GLU A 62 -15.53 -1.35 12.39
C GLU A 62 -16.67 -1.37 11.38
N SER A 63 -16.40 -0.99 10.17
CA SER A 63 -17.41 -0.98 9.14
C SER A 63 -17.87 -2.41 8.81
N ALA A 64 -19.16 -2.60 8.64
CA ALA A 64 -19.71 -3.93 8.35
C ALA A 64 -19.47 -4.35 6.90
N GLY A 65 -19.39 -3.37 6.01
CA GLY A 65 -19.14 -3.65 4.61
C GLY A 65 -18.64 -2.42 3.92
N GLY A 66 -18.16 -2.58 2.70
CA GLY A 66 -17.66 -1.46 1.92
C GLY A 66 -16.31 -0.93 2.38
N ALA A 67 -15.69 -1.58 3.38
CA ALA A 67 -14.41 -1.12 3.90
C ALA A 67 -13.33 -1.09 2.82
N GLY A 68 -13.35 -2.06 1.91
CA GLY A 68 -12.36 -2.10 0.85
C GLY A 68 -12.48 -0.93 -0.11
N ILE A 69 -13.71 -0.56 -0.44
CA ILE A 69 -13.94 0.56 -1.36
C ILE A 69 -13.49 1.87 -0.73
N VAL A 70 -13.94 2.13 0.50
CA VAL A 70 -13.60 3.38 1.18
C VAL A 70 -12.11 3.47 1.44
N SER A 71 -11.49 2.37 1.86
CA SER A 71 -10.06 2.34 2.10
C SER A 71 -9.29 2.54 0.80
N GLY A 72 -9.77 1.94 -0.29
CA GLY A 72 -9.15 2.15 -1.60
C GLY A 72 -9.20 3.59 -2.03
N GLN A 73 -10.33 4.25 -1.78
CA GLN A 73 -10.45 5.67 -2.10
C GLN A 73 -9.54 6.53 -1.24
N LEU A 74 -9.45 6.22 0.04
CA LEU A 74 -8.56 6.95 0.95
C LEU A 74 -7.12 6.85 0.49
N VAL A 75 -6.67 5.63 0.22
CA VAL A 75 -5.30 5.40 -0.21
C VAL A 75 -5.02 6.07 -1.55
N SER A 76 -5.99 5.98 -2.48
CA SER A 76 -5.81 6.60 -3.79
C SER A 76 -5.67 8.11 -3.69
N SER A 77 -6.33 8.72 -2.71
CA SER A 77 -6.25 10.16 -2.53
C SER A 77 -4.87 10.61 -2.06
N LYS A 78 -4.03 9.68 -1.63
CA LYS A 78 -2.68 10.01 -1.17
C LYS A 78 -1.64 9.92 -2.29
N SER A 79 -2.06 9.65 -3.50
CA SER A 79 -1.18 9.62 -4.68
C SER A 79 -0.08 8.56 -4.57
N VAL A 80 -0.43 7.41 -3.99
CA VAL A 80 0.54 6.34 -3.89
C VAL A 80 0.61 5.56 -5.20
N LYS A 81 1.75 4.96 -5.46
CA LYS A 81 1.97 4.13 -6.64
C LYS A 81 1.60 2.69 -6.40
N ALA A 82 1.70 2.24 -5.18
CA ALA A 82 1.48 0.83 -4.87
C ALA A 82 0.98 0.66 -3.45
N VAL A 83 0.26 -0.43 -3.22
CA VAL A 83 -0.19 -0.84 -1.91
C VAL A 83 0.44 -2.20 -1.62
N LEU A 84 1.10 -2.31 -0.48
CA LEU A 84 1.70 -3.56 -0.02
C LEU A 84 0.85 -4.10 1.13
N THR A 85 0.33 -5.31 0.96
CA THR A 85 -0.58 -5.88 1.95
C THR A 85 -0.52 -7.40 1.87
N GLY A 86 -1.15 -8.07 2.82
CA GLY A 86 -1.22 -9.52 2.78
C GLY A 86 -2.27 -9.99 1.80
N ASN A 87 -3.48 -9.45 1.92
CA ASN A 87 -4.61 -9.90 1.10
C ASN A 87 -5.50 -8.73 0.73
N VAL A 88 -6.13 -8.85 -0.42
CA VAL A 88 -7.04 -7.82 -0.91
C VAL A 88 -8.25 -8.49 -1.55
N GLY A 89 -9.44 -7.96 -1.26
CA GLY A 89 -10.66 -8.47 -1.86
C GLY A 89 -10.97 -7.80 -3.19
N PRO A 90 -12.04 -8.24 -3.85
CA PRO A 90 -12.34 -7.76 -5.21
C PRO A 90 -12.75 -6.29 -5.26
N ASN A 91 -13.46 -5.79 -4.27
CA ASN A 91 -13.90 -4.40 -4.29
C ASN A 91 -12.73 -3.45 -4.14
N ALA A 92 -11.84 -3.75 -3.21
CA ALA A 92 -10.63 -2.94 -3.01
C ALA A 92 -9.73 -3.02 -4.23
N PHE A 93 -9.57 -4.22 -4.77
CA PHE A 93 -8.71 -4.41 -5.93
C PHE A 93 -9.21 -3.58 -7.11
N GLN A 94 -10.51 -3.61 -7.38
CA GLN A 94 -11.07 -2.82 -8.46
C GLN A 94 -10.89 -1.32 -8.25
N THR A 95 -11.12 -0.87 -7.02
CA THR A 95 -10.97 0.55 -6.71
C THR A 95 -9.54 1.02 -6.92
N LEU A 96 -8.58 0.21 -6.47
CA LEU A 96 -7.18 0.57 -6.62
C LEU A 96 -6.73 0.50 -8.07
N GLN A 97 -7.20 -0.51 -8.81
CA GLN A 97 -6.87 -0.62 -10.23
C GLN A 97 -7.41 0.57 -11.02
N ALA A 98 -8.63 1.01 -10.72
CA ALA A 98 -9.21 2.15 -11.39
C ALA A 98 -8.40 3.41 -11.15
N ALA A 99 -7.74 3.50 -10.01
CA ALA A 99 -6.88 4.63 -9.67
C ALA A 99 -5.44 4.43 -10.13
N LYS A 100 -5.16 3.33 -10.83
CA LYS A 100 -3.83 3.01 -11.36
C LYS A 100 -2.82 2.81 -10.25
N VAL A 101 -3.26 2.24 -9.15
CA VAL A 101 -2.40 1.89 -8.03
C VAL A 101 -2.10 0.40 -8.11
N ASP A 102 -0.81 0.04 -8.11
CA ASP A 102 -0.41 -1.35 -8.11
C ASP A 102 -0.72 -1.98 -6.77
N VAL A 103 -1.14 -3.23 -6.78
CA VAL A 103 -1.46 -3.96 -5.55
C VAL A 103 -0.51 -5.14 -5.44
N VAL A 104 0.18 -5.23 -4.31
CA VAL A 104 1.09 -6.33 -4.03
C VAL A 104 0.56 -7.10 -2.84
N THR A 105 0.25 -8.37 -3.04
CA THR A 105 -0.26 -9.23 -1.96
C THR A 105 0.81 -10.20 -1.50
N GLY A 106 0.51 -10.89 -0.39
CA GLY A 106 1.45 -11.86 0.16
C GLY A 106 2.59 -11.22 0.93
N VAL A 107 2.47 -9.95 1.27
CA VAL A 107 3.51 -9.24 2.00
C VAL A 107 3.37 -9.53 3.49
N SER A 108 4.49 -9.81 4.15
CA SER A 108 4.49 -10.11 5.57
C SER A 108 5.74 -9.53 6.20
N GLY A 109 5.87 -9.72 7.52
CA GLY A 109 6.99 -9.17 8.26
C GLY A 109 6.70 -7.76 8.72
N SER A 110 7.72 -6.96 8.90
CA SER A 110 7.55 -5.59 9.35
C SER A 110 7.32 -4.66 8.15
N VAL A 111 6.75 -3.49 8.45
CA VAL A 111 6.56 -2.47 7.43
C VAL A 111 7.88 -2.09 6.79
N LYS A 112 8.92 -1.95 7.63
CA LYS A 112 10.25 -1.61 7.16
C LYS A 112 10.77 -2.63 6.17
N GLU A 113 10.61 -3.91 6.49
CA GLU A 113 11.05 -4.98 5.60
C GLU A 113 10.30 -4.95 4.27
N ALA A 114 9.01 -4.66 4.31
CA ALA A 114 8.21 -4.59 3.10
C ALA A 114 8.69 -3.45 2.20
N ILE A 115 8.99 -2.31 2.80
CA ILE A 115 9.50 -1.17 2.04
C ILE A 115 10.83 -1.53 1.38
N GLU A 116 11.72 -2.18 2.13
CA GLU A 116 13.02 -2.57 1.59
C GLU A 116 12.89 -3.53 0.42
N LYS A 117 12.01 -4.51 0.54
CA LYS A 117 11.79 -5.45 -0.55
C LYS A 117 11.23 -4.76 -1.79
N TYR A 118 10.33 -3.83 -1.58
CA TYR A 118 9.76 -3.10 -2.70
C TYR A 118 10.84 -2.28 -3.42
N LYS A 119 11.69 -1.61 -2.65
CA LYS A 119 12.76 -0.82 -3.22
C LYS A 119 13.74 -1.66 -4.02
N LYS A 120 13.96 -2.90 -3.60
CA LYS A 120 14.88 -3.81 -4.31
C LYS A 120 14.23 -4.48 -5.50
N GLY A 121 12.96 -4.23 -5.76
CA GLY A 121 12.27 -4.85 -6.88
C GLY A 121 11.90 -6.29 -6.66
N GLU A 122 11.82 -6.74 -5.42
CA GLU A 122 11.51 -8.13 -5.10
C GLU A 122 10.02 -8.41 -5.01
N LEU A 123 9.19 -7.38 -5.09
CA LEU A 123 7.74 -7.53 -4.98
C LEU A 123 7.11 -7.16 -6.31
N ASN A 124 6.19 -8.00 -6.78
CA ASN A 124 5.54 -7.81 -8.07
C ASN A 124 4.07 -7.56 -7.89
N PRO A 125 3.46 -6.73 -8.76
CA PRO A 125 2.03 -6.47 -8.66
C PRO A 125 1.20 -7.73 -8.83
N THR A 126 0.14 -7.81 -8.05
CA THR A 126 -0.82 -8.90 -8.10
C THR A 126 -1.80 -8.68 -9.24
N GLN A 127 -2.20 -9.76 -9.91
CA GLN A 127 -3.05 -9.66 -11.09
C GLN A 127 -4.53 -9.65 -10.77
N GLY A 128 -4.91 -9.97 -9.54
CA GLY A 128 -6.30 -9.99 -9.17
C GLY A 128 -6.47 -10.08 -7.65
N PRO A 129 -7.72 -10.09 -7.17
CA PRO A 129 -7.94 -10.18 -5.73
C PRO A 129 -7.48 -11.52 -5.19
N SER A 130 -7.02 -11.51 -3.94
CA SER A 130 -6.49 -12.71 -3.31
C SER A 130 -7.49 -13.38 -2.38
N VAL A 131 -8.54 -12.65 -1.97
CA VAL A 131 -9.57 -13.20 -1.07
C VAL A 131 -10.92 -12.64 -1.49
N ASN A 132 -11.99 -13.22 -0.94
CA ASN A 132 -13.32 -12.71 -1.24
C ASN A 132 -13.58 -11.42 -0.45
N SER A 133 -14.68 -10.75 -0.78
CA SER A 133 -14.96 -9.44 -0.22
C SER A 133 -15.25 -9.44 1.26
N LYS A 134 -15.49 -10.60 1.85
CA LYS A 134 -15.82 -10.70 3.27
C LYS A 134 -14.63 -11.12 4.13
N PHE A 135 -13.46 -11.20 3.52
CA PHE A 135 -12.27 -11.57 4.28
C PHE A 135 -12.01 -10.55 5.38
N GLY A 136 -11.76 -11.03 6.59
CA GLY A 136 -11.47 -10.17 7.72
C GLY A 136 -12.69 -9.68 8.47
N MET A 137 -13.88 -9.90 7.94
CA MET A 137 -15.11 -9.54 8.66
C MET A 137 -15.40 -10.57 9.75
N PRO A 138 -16.06 -10.14 10.83
CA PRO A 138 -16.45 -11.10 11.86
C PRO A 138 -17.38 -12.17 11.31
N PRO A 139 -17.38 -13.36 11.89
CA PRO A 139 -18.28 -14.39 11.43
C PRO A 139 -19.73 -13.93 11.46
N ASN A 140 -20.44 -14.34 10.45
CA ASN A 140 -21.82 -13.95 10.33
C ASN A 140 -22.67 -15.09 10.83
N LYS A 141 -23.41 -14.84 11.85
CA LYS A 141 -24.17 -15.96 12.40
C LYS A 141 -25.60 -15.76 12.30
#